data_74fa29a31320cadcbb9315b6f91a1d52
#
_entry.id   74fa29a31320cadcbb9315b6f91a1d52
#
_cell.length_a   1.000
_cell.length_b   1.000
_cell.length_c   1.000
_cell.angle_alpha   90.00
_cell.angle_beta   90.00
_cell.angle_gamma   90.00
#
_symmetry.space_group_name_H-M   'P 1'
#
loop_
_entity.id
_entity.type
_entity.pdbx_description
1 polymer ?
#
loop_
_entity_poly.entity_id
_entity_poly.type
_entity_poly.pdbx_seq_one_letter_code
_entity_poly.pdbx_strand_id
1 'polypeptide(L)'
;MSIITDLTRMWLTRSGKPFTFTNEYDETLPYADCQGLGLYVHIPFCRKICSFCPYCKVVYDRETCDRYIDALLKEICMVGSQYPEKKQVTSLYFGGGTPALAADRLKEIIDTMEAYFDITEGIGLELHPENVTVPTLQMLKDAGVTKISIGIQSFQKKYQSVLGREPVDFSAMAQALSKVSFETVSMDFIFALPGQTYEDLKADIELAFQSGANHIAIYPFIDFSFTASDVPVMAKAEKRTLLDAVTGYCEDMGYHRDSIWTFSNTKTARYSSMTRDNFLGFGCSATTLLQKQFKINTFSVEEYCKRVNSGKLPTSLTIRFSLRQRMVYYLFWTAYSTRVDARDFEDFFGVPLKKMYGLELFLAKCLGFVTEENGVYTMTKKGAFYYHYYENFYTLSYIDQMWGIMRKEAFPKRLEL
;
A
#
# COMPACT_ATOMS: atom_id res chain seq x y z
N MET A 1 -1.83 -13.91 18.63
CA MET A 1 -1.27 -12.54 18.65
C MET A 1 0.05 -12.52 19.41
N SER A 2 0.97 -11.62 19.06
CA SER A 2 2.23 -11.45 19.78
C SER A 2 1.99 -10.61 21.04
N ILE A 3 2.52 -11.06 22.20
CA ILE A 3 2.46 -10.29 23.46
C ILE A 3 3.03 -8.88 23.27
N ILE A 4 4.05 -8.72 22.43
CA ILE A 4 4.68 -7.42 22.13
C ILE A 4 3.68 -6.48 21.44
N THR A 5 2.92 -6.96 20.45
CA THR A 5 1.92 -6.14 19.75
C THR A 5 0.79 -5.73 20.68
N ASP A 6 0.32 -6.63 21.54
CA ASP A 6 -0.74 -6.31 22.51
C ASP A 6 -0.29 -5.28 23.55
N LEU A 7 0.89 -5.45 24.14
CA LEU A 7 1.43 -4.49 25.09
C LEU A 7 1.68 -3.13 24.45
N THR A 8 2.22 -3.09 23.23
CA THR A 8 2.44 -1.84 22.49
C THR A 8 1.12 -1.17 22.15
N ARG A 9 0.11 -1.93 21.69
CA ARG A 9 -1.24 -1.43 21.43
C ARG A 9 -1.84 -0.80 22.71
N MET A 10 -1.83 -1.55 23.83
CA MET A 10 -2.37 -1.07 25.11
C MET A 10 -1.67 0.20 25.59
N TRP A 11 -0.35 0.24 25.48
CA TRP A 11 0.45 1.41 25.84
C TRP A 11 0.11 2.62 24.97
N LEU A 12 0.16 2.50 23.65
CA LEU A 12 -0.03 3.62 22.72
C LEU A 12 -1.47 4.11 22.69
N THR A 13 -2.46 3.20 22.74
CA THR A 13 -3.88 3.57 22.73
C THR A 13 -4.44 3.94 24.11
N ARG A 14 -3.69 3.65 25.18
CA ARG A 14 -4.15 3.75 26.58
C ARG A 14 -5.47 2.98 26.81
N SER A 15 -5.59 1.81 26.17
CA SER A 15 -6.79 0.97 26.23
C SER A 15 -6.44 -0.50 26.28
N GLY A 16 -7.03 -1.22 27.23
CA GLY A 16 -6.95 -2.68 27.27
C GLY A 16 -7.89 -3.40 26.30
N LYS A 17 -8.79 -2.65 25.63
CA LYS A 17 -9.75 -3.25 24.70
C LYS A 17 -9.09 -3.64 23.38
N PRO A 18 -9.43 -4.82 22.80
CA PRO A 18 -8.97 -5.23 21.49
C PRO A 18 -9.53 -4.31 20.39
N PHE A 19 -8.95 -4.39 19.18
CA PHE A 19 -9.58 -3.80 18.01
C PHE A 19 -10.79 -4.64 17.63
N THR A 20 -11.97 -4.05 17.72
CA THR A 20 -13.23 -4.74 17.41
C THR A 20 -13.79 -4.21 16.10
N PHE A 21 -13.85 -5.10 15.11
CA PHE A 21 -14.49 -4.84 13.83
C PHE A 21 -15.88 -5.48 13.83
N THR A 22 -16.84 -4.81 13.20
CA THR A 22 -18.20 -5.32 12.99
C THR A 22 -18.61 -5.14 11.53
N ASN A 23 -19.67 -5.84 11.10
CA ASN A 23 -20.25 -5.64 9.78
C ASN A 23 -21.24 -4.47 9.71
N GLU A 24 -21.37 -3.70 10.77
CA GLU A 24 -22.12 -2.46 10.77
C GLU A 24 -21.35 -1.37 10.04
N TYR A 25 -22.00 -0.63 9.16
CA TYR A 25 -21.40 0.47 8.40
C TYR A 25 -22.44 1.57 8.13
N ASP A 26 -21.91 2.79 7.92
CA ASP A 26 -22.72 3.91 7.47
C ASP A 26 -22.85 3.86 5.94
N GLU A 27 -24.03 4.03 5.39
CA GLU A 27 -24.25 4.11 3.95
C GLU A 27 -23.66 5.41 3.36
N THR A 28 -23.70 6.50 4.13
CA THR A 28 -23.05 7.77 3.78
C THR A 28 -21.67 7.85 4.43
N LEU A 29 -20.64 8.05 3.62
CA LEU A 29 -19.26 8.17 4.07
C LEU A 29 -18.93 9.63 4.37
N PRO A 30 -18.49 9.99 5.59
CA PRO A 30 -18.22 11.39 5.97
C PRO A 30 -16.86 11.88 5.45
N TYR A 31 -16.71 12.01 4.12
CA TYR A 31 -15.45 12.43 3.50
C TYR A 31 -15.45 13.91 3.04
N ALA A 32 -16.59 14.59 3.07
CA ALA A 32 -16.70 15.97 2.57
C ALA A 32 -15.69 16.93 3.20
N ASP A 33 -15.53 16.85 4.53
CA ASP A 33 -14.64 17.73 5.30
C ASP A 33 -13.22 17.18 5.47
N CYS A 34 -12.91 16.00 4.87
CA CYS A 34 -11.59 15.40 5.02
C CYS A 34 -10.53 16.20 4.25
N GLN A 35 -9.45 16.57 4.95
CA GLN A 35 -8.25 17.12 4.32
C GLN A 35 -7.36 15.97 3.82
N GLY A 36 -6.55 16.22 2.76
CA GLY A 36 -5.57 15.24 2.26
C GLY A 36 -6.21 13.90 1.85
N LEU A 37 -7.44 13.92 1.29
CA LEU A 37 -8.15 12.72 0.87
C LEU A 37 -7.51 12.14 -0.39
N GLY A 38 -7.14 10.84 -0.36
CA GLY A 38 -6.71 10.09 -1.53
C GLY A 38 -7.76 9.10 -2.00
N LEU A 39 -7.59 8.57 -3.20
CA LEU A 39 -8.44 7.52 -3.78
C LEU A 39 -7.61 6.27 -4.07
N TYR A 40 -8.17 5.11 -3.78
CA TYR A 40 -7.60 3.81 -4.12
C TYR A 40 -8.64 2.95 -4.84
N VAL A 41 -8.23 2.35 -5.95
CA VAL A 41 -9.06 1.39 -6.71
C VAL A 41 -8.37 0.05 -6.74
N HIS A 42 -9.07 -1.00 -6.29
CA HIS A 42 -8.58 -2.36 -6.33
C HIS A 42 -9.05 -3.10 -7.58
N ILE A 43 -8.11 -3.58 -8.39
CA ILE A 43 -8.39 -4.43 -9.57
C ILE A 43 -7.81 -5.82 -9.29
N PRO A 44 -8.65 -6.84 -8.97
CA PRO A 44 -8.18 -8.10 -8.37
C PRO A 44 -7.67 -9.15 -9.38
N PHE A 45 -7.44 -8.81 -10.63
CA PHE A 45 -7.17 -9.79 -11.69
C PHE A 45 -5.68 -9.99 -11.92
N CYS A 46 -5.24 -11.27 -12.01
CA CYS A 46 -3.89 -11.67 -12.38
C CYS A 46 -3.97 -12.78 -13.43
N ARG A 47 -3.08 -12.80 -14.43
CA ARG A 47 -2.98 -13.95 -15.36
C ARG A 47 -2.56 -15.23 -14.63
N LYS A 48 -1.63 -15.11 -13.70
CA LYS A 48 -1.16 -16.18 -12.83
C LYS A 48 -1.06 -15.73 -11.39
N ILE A 49 -1.40 -16.59 -10.45
CA ILE A 49 -1.32 -16.32 -9.02
C ILE A 49 0.09 -16.64 -8.52
N CYS A 50 0.82 -15.61 -8.05
CA CYS A 50 2.12 -15.80 -7.41
C CYS A 50 1.94 -16.41 -6.00
N SER A 51 2.83 -17.35 -5.64
CA SER A 51 2.75 -18.11 -4.38
C SER A 51 2.88 -17.23 -3.13
N PHE A 52 3.66 -16.18 -3.20
CA PHE A 52 3.98 -15.28 -2.08
C PHE A 52 2.96 -14.16 -1.85
N CYS A 53 2.12 -13.86 -2.85
CA CYS A 53 1.34 -12.61 -2.85
C CYS A 53 0.16 -12.68 -1.87
N PRO A 54 0.07 -11.75 -0.89
CA PRO A 54 -0.98 -11.74 0.12
C PRO A 54 -2.26 -11.02 -0.31
N TYR A 55 -2.23 -10.27 -1.41
CA TYR A 55 -3.36 -9.43 -1.80
C TYR A 55 -4.55 -10.24 -2.32
N CYS A 56 -5.74 -9.63 -2.23
CA CYS A 56 -6.96 -10.18 -2.84
C CYS A 56 -6.81 -10.22 -4.36
N LYS A 57 -6.92 -11.41 -4.94
CA LYS A 57 -6.75 -11.63 -6.38
C LYS A 57 -7.47 -12.88 -6.85
N VAL A 58 -7.85 -12.85 -8.11
CA VAL A 58 -8.43 -13.99 -8.84
C VAL A 58 -7.73 -14.14 -10.20
N VAL A 59 -7.83 -15.33 -10.78
CA VAL A 59 -7.33 -15.54 -12.14
C VAL A 59 -8.18 -14.71 -13.10
N TYR A 60 -7.48 -14.02 -14.02
CA TYR A 60 -8.13 -13.19 -15.02
C TYR A 60 -9.03 -14.01 -15.95
N ASP A 61 -10.26 -13.55 -16.05
CA ASP A 61 -11.25 -13.94 -17.05
C ASP A 61 -11.94 -12.69 -17.55
N ARG A 62 -12.06 -12.53 -18.86
CA ARG A 62 -12.57 -11.30 -19.49
C ARG A 62 -13.97 -10.97 -19.05
N GLU A 63 -14.89 -11.95 -19.07
CA GLU A 63 -16.29 -11.73 -18.72
C GLU A 63 -16.42 -11.33 -17.23
N THR A 64 -15.70 -12.01 -16.35
CA THR A 64 -15.67 -11.68 -14.93
C THR A 64 -15.07 -10.30 -14.68
N CYS A 65 -14.02 -9.93 -15.42
CA CYS A 65 -13.41 -8.60 -15.34
C CYS A 65 -14.40 -7.51 -15.75
N ASP A 66 -15.08 -7.67 -16.87
CA ASP A 66 -16.05 -6.68 -17.35
C ASP A 66 -17.20 -6.50 -16.36
N ARG A 67 -17.79 -7.59 -15.85
CA ARG A 67 -18.84 -7.52 -14.83
C ARG A 67 -18.36 -6.84 -13.53
N TYR A 68 -17.10 -7.07 -13.17
CA TYR A 68 -16.51 -6.44 -12.00
C TYR A 68 -16.33 -4.93 -12.23
N ILE A 69 -15.81 -4.51 -13.38
CA ILE A 69 -15.67 -3.09 -13.71
C ILE A 69 -17.02 -2.39 -13.75
N ASP A 70 -18.06 -3.00 -14.31
CA ASP A 70 -19.42 -2.43 -14.30
C ASP A 70 -19.95 -2.23 -12.86
N ALA A 71 -19.66 -3.16 -11.94
CA ALA A 71 -19.98 -2.98 -10.53
C ALA A 71 -19.11 -1.88 -9.87
N LEU A 72 -17.83 -1.81 -10.21
CA LEU A 72 -16.93 -0.78 -9.71
C LEU A 72 -17.39 0.64 -10.10
N LEU A 73 -17.81 0.84 -11.34
CA LEU A 73 -18.37 2.11 -11.81
C LEU A 73 -19.61 2.49 -11.00
N LYS A 74 -20.48 1.53 -10.69
CA LYS A 74 -21.65 1.76 -9.82
C LYS A 74 -21.24 2.14 -8.40
N GLU A 75 -20.24 1.47 -7.80
CA GLU A 75 -19.74 1.84 -6.46
C GLU A 75 -19.19 3.27 -6.47
N ILE A 76 -18.42 3.65 -7.50
CA ILE A 76 -17.89 5.01 -7.66
C ILE A 76 -19.04 6.03 -7.71
N CYS A 77 -20.06 5.78 -8.53
CA CYS A 77 -21.24 6.64 -8.61
C CYS A 77 -22.00 6.72 -7.28
N MET A 78 -22.19 5.58 -6.58
CA MET A 78 -22.89 5.52 -5.28
C MET A 78 -22.16 6.34 -4.20
N VAL A 79 -20.85 6.31 -4.18
CA VAL A 79 -20.05 7.06 -3.20
C VAL A 79 -19.89 8.51 -3.63
N GLY A 80 -19.53 8.75 -4.90
CA GLY A 80 -19.27 10.09 -5.43
C GLY A 80 -20.48 11.00 -5.40
N SER A 81 -21.69 10.48 -5.65
CA SER A 81 -22.93 11.25 -5.63
C SER A 81 -23.46 11.58 -4.22
N GLN A 82 -22.79 11.15 -3.14
CA GLN A 82 -23.21 11.43 -1.78
C GLN A 82 -23.14 12.94 -1.43
N TYR A 83 -22.33 13.69 -2.15
CA TYR A 83 -22.19 15.14 -1.99
C TYR A 83 -22.34 15.84 -3.33
N PRO A 84 -23.00 17.02 -3.38
CA PRO A 84 -23.31 17.71 -4.63
C PRO A 84 -22.09 18.33 -5.31
N GLU A 85 -21.06 18.67 -4.53
CA GLU A 85 -19.85 19.33 -5.03
C GLU A 85 -18.73 18.32 -5.22
N LYS A 86 -17.90 18.52 -6.27
CA LYS A 86 -16.70 17.73 -6.46
C LYS A 86 -15.76 17.91 -5.28
N LYS A 87 -15.24 16.79 -4.79
CA LYS A 87 -14.24 16.78 -3.72
C LYS A 87 -12.84 16.87 -4.31
N GLN A 88 -12.06 17.87 -3.92
CA GLN A 88 -10.65 17.89 -4.20
C GLN A 88 -9.95 16.73 -3.45
N VAL A 89 -9.15 15.96 -4.17
CA VAL A 89 -8.40 14.81 -3.68
C VAL A 89 -6.94 14.90 -4.12
N THR A 90 -6.05 14.26 -3.36
CA THR A 90 -4.61 14.28 -3.68
C THR A 90 -4.32 13.41 -4.89
N SER A 91 -4.47 12.11 -4.77
CA SER A 91 -4.08 11.15 -5.81
C SER A 91 -5.14 10.08 -6.01
N LEU A 92 -5.15 9.48 -7.19
CA LEU A 92 -5.84 8.22 -7.49
C LEU A 92 -4.80 7.13 -7.70
N TYR A 93 -4.97 5.98 -7.05
CA TYR A 93 -4.05 4.86 -7.19
C TYR A 93 -4.78 3.56 -7.51
N PHE A 94 -4.35 2.88 -8.57
CA PHE A 94 -4.84 1.57 -8.99
C PHE A 94 -3.87 0.48 -8.56
N GLY A 95 -4.32 -0.40 -7.70
CA GLY A 95 -3.51 -1.52 -7.22
C GLY A 95 -4.29 -2.83 -7.16
N GLY A 96 -3.67 -3.85 -6.56
CA GLY A 96 -4.33 -5.12 -6.25
C GLY A 96 -3.72 -6.35 -6.90
N GLY A 97 -4.26 -6.80 -8.00
CA GLY A 97 -3.73 -7.87 -8.84
C GLY A 97 -2.77 -7.30 -9.91
N THR A 98 -3.32 -7.06 -11.08
CA THR A 98 -2.63 -6.41 -12.21
C THR A 98 -3.62 -5.49 -12.92
N PRO A 99 -3.77 -4.23 -12.44
CA PRO A 99 -4.73 -3.28 -13.02
C PRO A 99 -4.61 -3.10 -14.53
N ALA A 100 -3.41 -3.22 -15.08
CA ALA A 100 -3.17 -3.15 -16.52
C ALA A 100 -3.89 -4.21 -17.36
N LEU A 101 -4.44 -5.27 -16.77
CA LEU A 101 -5.29 -6.23 -17.49
C LEU A 101 -6.66 -5.65 -17.87
N ALA A 102 -7.06 -4.52 -17.25
CA ALA A 102 -8.25 -3.76 -17.59
C ALA A 102 -7.89 -2.41 -18.24
N ALA A 103 -6.73 -2.28 -18.90
CA ALA A 103 -6.25 -1.03 -19.48
C ALA A 103 -7.22 -0.40 -20.48
N ASP A 104 -7.95 -1.22 -21.23
CA ASP A 104 -8.99 -0.80 -22.20
C ASP A 104 -10.25 -0.19 -21.55
N ARG A 105 -10.49 -0.46 -20.25
CA ARG A 105 -11.59 0.10 -19.45
C ARG A 105 -11.13 1.21 -18.49
N LEU A 106 -9.81 1.46 -18.40
CA LEU A 106 -9.23 2.35 -17.40
C LEU A 106 -9.70 3.80 -17.57
N LYS A 107 -9.76 4.27 -18.80
CA LYS A 107 -10.25 5.63 -19.11
C LYS A 107 -11.67 5.85 -18.59
N GLU A 108 -12.56 4.88 -18.76
CA GLU A 108 -13.94 4.95 -18.27
C GLU A 108 -14.01 5.05 -16.73
N ILE A 109 -13.13 4.31 -16.02
CA ILE A 109 -13.05 4.37 -14.56
C ILE A 109 -12.55 5.75 -14.12
N ILE A 110 -11.50 6.27 -14.77
CA ILE A 110 -10.93 7.58 -14.44
C ILE A 110 -11.95 8.68 -14.70
N ASP A 111 -12.60 8.70 -15.87
CA ASP A 111 -13.62 9.69 -16.21
C ASP A 111 -14.79 9.68 -15.21
N THR A 112 -15.18 8.48 -14.75
CA THR A 112 -16.23 8.33 -13.73
C THR A 112 -15.75 8.89 -12.37
N MET A 113 -14.49 8.66 -11.98
CA MET A 113 -13.91 9.27 -10.78
C MET A 113 -13.86 10.79 -10.90
N GLU A 114 -13.38 11.32 -12.03
CA GLU A 114 -13.27 12.76 -12.27
C GLU A 114 -14.63 13.47 -12.36
N ALA A 115 -15.73 12.74 -12.55
CA ALA A 115 -17.07 13.32 -12.43
C ALA A 115 -17.36 13.82 -11.00
N TYR A 116 -16.76 13.19 -9.96
CA TYR A 116 -17.03 13.47 -8.55
C TYR A 116 -15.83 13.99 -7.78
N PHE A 117 -14.61 13.75 -8.26
CA PHE A 117 -13.37 14.06 -7.58
C PHE A 117 -12.44 14.88 -8.47
N ASP A 118 -11.77 15.87 -7.89
CA ASP A 118 -10.76 16.69 -8.57
C ASP A 118 -9.37 16.22 -8.10
N ILE A 119 -8.65 15.48 -8.98
CA ILE A 119 -7.38 14.80 -8.66
C ILE A 119 -6.23 15.78 -8.91
N THR A 120 -5.45 16.10 -7.88
CA THR A 120 -4.43 17.17 -7.93
C THR A 120 -2.99 16.70 -8.03
N GLU A 121 -2.66 15.47 -7.58
CA GLU A 121 -1.28 14.95 -7.49
C GLU A 121 -1.02 13.77 -8.45
N GLY A 122 -1.94 13.55 -9.39
CA GLY A 122 -1.80 12.57 -10.46
C GLY A 122 -2.32 11.17 -10.12
N ILE A 123 -2.14 10.26 -11.07
CA ILE A 123 -2.73 8.92 -11.09
C ILE A 123 -1.62 7.88 -11.16
N GLY A 124 -1.59 6.98 -10.16
CA GLY A 124 -0.65 5.87 -10.09
C GLY A 124 -1.29 4.52 -10.46
N LEU A 125 -0.51 3.59 -11.04
CA LEU A 125 -1.01 2.27 -11.42
C LEU A 125 0.07 1.18 -11.30
N GLU A 126 -0.33 0.02 -10.77
CA GLU A 126 0.52 -1.17 -10.67
C GLU A 126 0.50 -2.03 -11.94
N LEU A 127 1.67 -2.54 -12.32
CA LEU A 127 1.90 -3.36 -13.51
C LEU A 127 2.64 -4.66 -13.14
N HIS A 128 2.30 -5.75 -13.82
CA HIS A 128 3.20 -6.89 -13.94
C HIS A 128 4.19 -6.61 -15.10
N PRO A 129 5.47 -7.03 -15.03
CA PRO A 129 6.46 -6.77 -16.08
C PRO A 129 6.00 -7.20 -17.48
N GLU A 130 5.24 -8.29 -17.61
CA GLU A 130 4.65 -8.76 -18.88
C GLU A 130 3.71 -7.73 -19.54
N ASN A 131 3.12 -6.85 -18.76
CA ASN A 131 2.20 -5.81 -19.25
C ASN A 131 2.94 -4.54 -19.68
N VAL A 132 4.24 -4.45 -19.46
CA VAL A 132 5.06 -3.30 -19.85
C VAL A 132 5.40 -3.41 -21.33
N THR A 133 4.43 -3.05 -22.17
CA THR A 133 4.55 -2.99 -23.62
C THR A 133 4.19 -1.59 -24.11
N VAL A 134 4.74 -1.17 -25.26
CA VAL A 134 4.44 0.17 -25.79
C VAL A 134 2.95 0.41 -25.95
N PRO A 135 2.14 -0.51 -26.51
CA PRO A 135 0.69 -0.30 -26.61
C PRO A 135 0.00 -0.14 -25.25
N THR A 136 0.36 -0.98 -24.25
CA THR A 136 -0.22 -0.87 -22.91
C THR A 136 0.17 0.46 -22.25
N LEU A 137 1.46 0.80 -22.27
CA LEU A 137 1.94 2.05 -21.66
C LEU A 137 1.29 3.29 -22.31
N GLN A 138 1.08 3.25 -23.64
CA GLN A 138 0.41 4.34 -24.33
C GLN A 138 -1.07 4.45 -23.89
N MET A 139 -1.79 3.34 -23.82
CA MET A 139 -3.18 3.35 -23.30
C MET A 139 -3.26 3.92 -21.87
N LEU A 140 -2.32 3.54 -20.99
CA LEU A 140 -2.27 4.07 -19.63
C LEU A 140 -2.03 5.59 -19.64
N LYS A 141 -1.08 6.05 -20.44
CA LYS A 141 -0.77 7.47 -20.58
C LYS A 141 -1.93 8.28 -21.14
N ASP A 142 -2.59 7.76 -22.18
CA ASP A 142 -3.77 8.39 -22.80
C ASP A 142 -4.97 8.42 -21.84
N ALA A 143 -5.04 7.48 -20.89
CA ALA A 143 -6.03 7.48 -19.82
C ALA A 143 -5.73 8.48 -18.71
N GLY A 144 -4.54 9.12 -18.69
CA GLY A 144 -4.15 10.11 -17.67
C GLY A 144 -3.24 9.56 -16.56
N VAL A 145 -2.74 8.32 -16.65
CA VAL A 145 -1.77 7.77 -15.68
C VAL A 145 -0.45 8.52 -15.79
N THR A 146 0.03 9.02 -14.65
CA THR A 146 1.29 9.79 -14.55
C THR A 146 2.41 8.99 -13.87
N LYS A 147 2.06 8.00 -13.05
CA LYS A 147 3.00 7.21 -12.23
C LYS A 147 2.71 5.72 -12.42
N ILE A 148 3.75 4.92 -12.59
CA ILE A 148 3.63 3.46 -12.69
C ILE A 148 4.52 2.76 -11.67
N SER A 149 4.04 1.62 -11.13
CA SER A 149 4.83 0.71 -10.29
C SER A 149 4.85 -0.68 -10.91
N ILE A 150 6.05 -1.21 -11.14
CA ILE A 150 6.26 -2.47 -11.82
C ILE A 150 6.78 -3.50 -10.82
N GLY A 151 5.98 -4.52 -10.56
CA GLY A 151 6.33 -5.57 -9.61
C GLY A 151 7.39 -6.51 -10.18
N ILE A 152 8.66 -6.13 -10.19
CA ILE A 152 9.80 -6.94 -10.66
C ILE A 152 10.05 -8.13 -9.71
N GLN A 153 10.12 -7.86 -8.43
CA GLN A 153 10.46 -8.72 -7.30
C GLN A 153 11.94 -9.13 -7.26
N SER A 154 12.54 -9.54 -8.37
CA SER A 154 13.97 -9.70 -8.63
C SER A 154 14.18 -9.91 -10.13
N PHE A 155 15.27 -9.39 -10.68
CA PHE A 155 15.72 -9.72 -12.05
C PHE A 155 16.43 -11.07 -12.10
N GLN A 156 16.82 -11.64 -10.96
CA GLN A 156 17.55 -12.88 -10.87
C GLN A 156 16.63 -14.09 -11.13
N LYS A 157 16.93 -14.87 -12.16
CA LYS A 157 16.12 -16.06 -12.54
C LYS A 157 15.89 -17.03 -11.39
N LYS A 158 16.90 -17.23 -10.52
CA LYS A 158 16.83 -18.13 -9.37
C LYS A 158 15.71 -17.75 -8.39
N TYR A 159 15.40 -16.45 -8.23
CA TYR A 159 14.34 -15.99 -7.32
C TYR A 159 12.98 -15.97 -7.99
N GLN A 160 12.89 -15.78 -9.30
CA GLN A 160 11.61 -15.84 -10.01
C GLN A 160 10.95 -17.21 -9.87
N SER A 161 11.71 -18.29 -9.97
CA SER A 161 11.19 -19.64 -9.78
C SER A 161 10.69 -19.87 -8.35
N VAL A 162 11.43 -19.38 -7.35
CA VAL A 162 11.05 -19.43 -5.91
C VAL A 162 9.73 -18.69 -5.67
N LEU A 163 9.50 -17.59 -6.36
CA LEU A 163 8.31 -16.77 -6.26
C LEU A 163 7.14 -17.26 -7.14
N GLY A 164 7.31 -18.40 -7.83
CA GLY A 164 6.29 -18.94 -8.71
C GLY A 164 5.99 -18.09 -9.95
N ARG A 165 6.98 -17.30 -10.41
CA ARG A 165 6.86 -16.45 -11.59
C ARG A 165 7.44 -17.11 -12.84
N GLU A 166 6.82 -16.81 -13.98
CA GLU A 166 7.37 -17.16 -15.29
C GLU A 166 8.53 -16.22 -15.68
N PRO A 167 9.47 -16.68 -16.50
CA PRO A 167 10.51 -15.83 -17.06
C PRO A 167 9.92 -14.66 -17.86
N VAL A 168 10.44 -13.47 -17.65
CA VAL A 168 10.04 -12.25 -18.36
C VAL A 168 11.21 -11.73 -19.19
N ASP A 169 10.92 -11.17 -20.37
CA ASP A 169 11.92 -10.46 -21.17
C ASP A 169 12.05 -9.00 -20.64
N PHE A 170 12.98 -8.82 -19.70
CA PHE A 170 13.25 -7.51 -19.12
C PHE A 170 13.92 -6.54 -20.12
N SER A 171 14.54 -7.03 -21.18
CA SER A 171 15.10 -6.18 -22.24
C SER A 171 13.98 -5.51 -23.05
N ALA A 172 12.96 -6.29 -23.43
CA ALA A 172 11.77 -5.76 -24.09
C ALA A 172 11.02 -4.75 -23.21
N MET A 173 10.93 -5.02 -21.89
CA MET A 173 10.36 -4.09 -20.90
C MET A 173 11.13 -2.76 -20.89
N ALA A 174 12.45 -2.78 -20.76
CA ALA A 174 13.27 -1.57 -20.75
C ALA A 174 13.15 -0.77 -22.06
N GLN A 175 13.08 -1.44 -23.21
CA GLN A 175 12.84 -0.81 -24.50
C GLN A 175 11.45 -0.14 -24.56
N ALA A 176 10.42 -0.74 -23.98
CA ALA A 176 9.09 -0.13 -23.91
C ALA A 176 9.10 1.14 -23.05
N LEU A 177 9.74 1.09 -21.87
CA LEU A 177 9.87 2.24 -20.97
C LEU A 177 10.64 3.40 -21.59
N SER A 178 11.63 3.13 -22.47
CA SER A 178 12.36 4.18 -23.18
C SER A 178 11.51 4.94 -24.21
N LYS A 179 10.39 4.37 -24.65
CA LYS A 179 9.50 4.95 -25.67
C LYS A 179 8.32 5.72 -25.09
N VAL A 180 7.88 5.39 -23.88
CA VAL A 180 6.73 6.03 -23.23
C VAL A 180 7.13 6.49 -21.84
N SER A 181 7.22 7.80 -21.61
CA SER A 181 7.70 8.39 -20.37
C SER A 181 6.57 8.61 -19.35
N PHE A 182 6.86 8.39 -18.07
CA PHE A 182 6.02 8.72 -16.93
C PHE A 182 6.79 9.60 -15.94
N GLU A 183 6.08 10.33 -15.08
CA GLU A 183 6.70 11.15 -14.02
C GLU A 183 7.45 10.28 -13.03
N THR A 184 6.85 9.15 -12.66
CA THR A 184 7.46 8.16 -11.79
C THR A 184 7.36 6.77 -12.40
N VAL A 185 8.50 6.11 -12.50
CA VAL A 185 8.62 4.69 -12.81
C VAL A 185 9.23 4.02 -11.59
N SER A 186 8.39 3.39 -10.77
CA SER A 186 8.82 2.58 -9.63
C SER A 186 9.01 1.13 -10.05
N MET A 187 10.04 0.49 -9.50
CA MET A 187 10.23 -0.95 -9.59
C MET A 187 10.25 -1.56 -8.19
N ASP A 188 9.40 -2.57 -7.97
CA ASP A 188 9.21 -3.17 -6.66
C ASP A 188 9.98 -4.48 -6.57
N PHE A 189 10.75 -4.63 -5.49
CA PHE A 189 11.60 -5.78 -5.21
C PHE A 189 11.20 -6.43 -3.89
N ILE A 190 11.46 -7.75 -3.79
CA ILE A 190 11.36 -8.48 -2.53
C ILE A 190 12.78 -8.76 -2.03
N PHE A 191 13.07 -8.38 -0.79
CA PHE A 191 14.30 -8.78 -0.14
C PHE A 191 14.05 -9.81 0.97
N ALA A 192 15.14 -10.40 1.46
CA ALA A 192 15.12 -11.48 2.43
C ALA A 192 14.53 -12.80 1.90
N LEU A 193 14.69 -13.05 0.60
CA LEU A 193 14.46 -14.35 0.00
C LEU A 193 15.55 -15.35 0.42
N PRO A 194 15.27 -16.66 0.45
CA PRO A 194 16.26 -17.67 0.80
C PRO A 194 17.52 -17.58 -0.06
N GLY A 195 18.66 -17.49 0.60
CA GLY A 195 19.96 -17.42 -0.06
C GLY A 195 20.22 -16.12 -0.86
N GLN A 196 19.39 -15.11 -0.67
CA GLN A 196 19.58 -13.81 -1.30
C GLN A 196 20.75 -13.08 -0.67
N THR A 197 21.69 -12.62 -1.49
CA THR A 197 22.87 -11.90 -1.06
C THR A 197 22.73 -10.39 -1.28
N TYR A 198 23.62 -9.63 -0.67
CA TYR A 198 23.75 -8.20 -0.95
C TYR A 198 24.04 -7.91 -2.43
N GLU A 199 24.92 -8.71 -3.05
CA GLU A 199 25.28 -8.53 -4.46
C GLU A 199 24.09 -8.78 -5.39
N ASP A 200 23.21 -9.72 -5.07
CA ASP A 200 21.98 -9.95 -5.82
C ASP A 200 21.07 -8.71 -5.80
N LEU A 201 20.84 -8.12 -4.61
CA LEU A 201 19.99 -6.94 -4.48
C LEU A 201 20.63 -5.70 -5.09
N LYS A 202 21.93 -5.52 -4.93
CA LYS A 202 22.69 -4.43 -5.56
C LYS A 202 22.54 -4.50 -7.09
N ALA A 203 22.74 -5.67 -7.67
CA ALA A 203 22.55 -5.89 -9.12
C ALA A 203 21.11 -5.60 -9.56
N ASP A 204 20.11 -6.01 -8.78
CA ASP A 204 18.70 -5.71 -9.06
C ASP A 204 18.42 -4.19 -9.02
N ILE A 205 18.97 -3.46 -8.06
CA ILE A 205 18.83 -2.00 -7.95
C ILE A 205 19.51 -1.28 -9.13
N GLU A 206 20.75 -1.66 -9.46
CA GLU A 206 21.49 -1.07 -10.58
C GLU A 206 20.74 -1.28 -11.90
N LEU A 207 20.25 -2.50 -12.14
CA LEU A 207 19.50 -2.81 -13.35
C LEU A 207 18.16 -2.09 -13.41
N ALA A 208 17.50 -1.85 -12.27
CA ALA A 208 16.26 -1.07 -12.24
C ALA A 208 16.47 0.35 -12.78
N PHE A 209 17.46 1.07 -12.23
CA PHE A 209 17.75 2.44 -12.68
C PHE A 209 18.26 2.48 -14.12
N GLN A 210 19.05 1.49 -14.56
CA GLN A 210 19.46 1.35 -15.96
C GLN A 210 18.29 1.08 -16.90
N SER A 211 17.26 0.39 -16.41
CA SER A 211 16.05 0.06 -17.17
C SER A 211 15.00 1.18 -17.21
N GLY A 212 15.30 2.35 -16.64
CA GLY A 212 14.44 3.53 -16.68
C GLY A 212 13.60 3.80 -15.42
N ALA A 213 13.83 3.08 -14.32
CA ALA A 213 13.25 3.46 -13.04
C ALA A 213 13.86 4.77 -12.53
N ASN A 214 13.08 5.57 -11.84
CA ASN A 214 13.55 6.71 -11.03
C ASN A 214 13.20 6.56 -9.55
N HIS A 215 12.48 5.50 -9.21
CA HIS A 215 12.08 5.12 -7.86
C HIS A 215 12.15 3.59 -7.71
N ILE A 216 12.52 3.10 -6.53
CA ILE A 216 12.49 1.68 -6.19
C ILE A 216 11.83 1.47 -4.83
N ALA A 217 11.14 0.34 -4.68
CA ALA A 217 10.61 -0.13 -3.41
C ALA A 217 11.15 -1.54 -3.12
N ILE A 218 11.72 -1.75 -1.93
CA ILE A 218 12.40 -3.00 -1.56
C ILE A 218 11.66 -3.57 -0.34
N TYR A 219 10.58 -4.33 -0.56
CA TYR A 219 9.76 -4.88 0.50
C TYR A 219 10.34 -6.17 1.08
N PRO A 220 10.24 -6.41 2.40
CA PRO A 220 10.65 -7.67 2.98
C PRO A 220 9.71 -8.79 2.56
N PHE A 221 10.27 -9.98 2.31
CA PHE A 221 9.46 -11.18 2.22
C PHE A 221 8.76 -11.43 3.56
N ILE A 222 7.43 -11.51 3.53
CA ILE A 222 6.57 -11.81 4.68
C ILE A 222 5.80 -13.09 4.36
N ASP A 223 5.96 -14.09 5.23
CA ASP A 223 5.27 -15.38 5.10
C ASP A 223 3.89 -15.28 5.77
N PHE A 224 2.86 -15.07 4.96
CA PHE A 224 1.47 -15.04 5.42
C PHE A 224 0.90 -16.45 5.51
N SER A 225 0.15 -16.75 6.57
CA SER A 225 -0.41 -18.07 6.85
C SER A 225 -1.38 -18.61 5.79
N PHE A 226 -1.91 -17.75 4.94
CA PHE A 226 -2.84 -18.09 3.87
C PHE A 226 -2.22 -18.05 2.46
N THR A 227 -0.93 -17.80 2.32
CA THR A 227 -0.23 -17.90 1.05
C THR A 227 0.27 -19.33 0.81
N ALA A 228 0.51 -19.68 -0.45
CA ALA A 228 1.02 -21.00 -0.83
C ALA A 228 2.56 -21.04 -0.86
N SER A 229 3.22 -20.24 -0.03
CA SER A 229 4.68 -20.16 0.00
C SER A 229 5.27 -21.17 0.97
N ASP A 230 6.10 -22.08 0.50
CA ASP A 230 6.92 -22.96 1.33
C ASP A 230 8.37 -22.41 1.51
N VAL A 231 8.54 -21.12 1.25
CA VAL A 231 9.84 -20.45 1.26
C VAL A 231 10.29 -20.20 2.70
N PRO A 232 11.44 -20.72 3.16
CA PRO A 232 11.92 -20.48 4.51
C PRO A 232 12.25 -19.00 4.73
N VAL A 233 11.84 -18.46 5.88
CA VAL A 233 12.06 -17.06 6.23
C VAL A 233 13.54 -16.86 6.63
N MET A 234 14.20 -15.87 6.05
CA MET A 234 15.57 -15.47 6.40
C MET A 234 15.68 -15.08 7.88
N ALA A 235 16.78 -15.47 8.55
CA ALA A 235 17.01 -15.14 9.95
C ALA A 235 17.07 -13.62 10.20
N LYS A 236 16.61 -13.18 11.39
CA LYS A 236 16.54 -11.76 11.75
C LYS A 236 17.88 -11.02 11.61
N ALA A 237 18.98 -11.66 12.02
CA ALA A 237 20.30 -11.05 11.97
C ALA A 237 20.76 -10.85 10.52
N GLU A 238 20.50 -11.82 9.64
CA GLU A 238 20.82 -11.74 8.22
C GLU A 238 19.98 -10.66 7.52
N LYS A 239 18.66 -10.60 7.82
CA LYS A 239 17.79 -9.52 7.31
C LYS A 239 18.33 -8.14 7.67
N ARG A 240 18.80 -7.98 8.92
CA ARG A 240 19.38 -6.72 9.37
C ARG A 240 20.62 -6.36 8.59
N THR A 241 21.57 -7.28 8.49
CA THR A 241 22.82 -7.06 7.76
C THR A 241 22.55 -6.67 6.30
N LEU A 242 21.62 -7.38 5.66
CA LEU A 242 21.24 -7.15 4.27
C LEU A 242 20.57 -5.78 4.09
N LEU A 243 19.63 -5.40 4.99
CA LEU A 243 18.96 -4.12 4.95
C LEU A 243 19.92 -2.96 5.18
N ASP A 244 20.83 -3.09 6.18
CA ASP A 244 21.82 -2.05 6.48
C ASP A 244 22.78 -1.86 5.29
N ALA A 245 23.21 -2.96 4.64
CA ALA A 245 24.09 -2.91 3.47
C ALA A 245 23.42 -2.25 2.26
N VAL A 246 22.16 -2.62 1.95
CA VAL A 246 21.41 -2.01 0.84
C VAL A 246 21.11 -0.54 1.11
N THR A 247 20.73 -0.19 2.35
CA THR A 247 20.51 1.20 2.73
C THR A 247 21.79 2.03 2.57
N GLY A 248 22.93 1.49 3.03
CA GLY A 248 24.25 2.13 2.87
C GLY A 248 24.59 2.35 1.39
N TYR A 249 24.40 1.33 0.56
CA TYR A 249 24.62 1.45 -0.88
C TYR A 249 23.77 2.55 -1.52
N CYS A 250 22.47 2.59 -1.22
CA CYS A 250 21.59 3.63 -1.77
C CYS A 250 21.99 5.05 -1.31
N GLU A 251 22.40 5.19 -0.05
CA GLU A 251 22.90 6.47 0.47
C GLU A 251 24.24 6.89 -0.19
N ASP A 252 25.17 5.95 -0.38
CA ASP A 252 26.46 6.21 -1.03
C ASP A 252 26.29 6.61 -2.51
N MET A 253 25.25 6.06 -3.17
CA MET A 253 24.85 6.46 -4.53
C MET A 253 24.13 7.83 -4.57
N GLY A 254 23.85 8.45 -3.43
CA GLY A 254 23.14 9.72 -3.32
C GLY A 254 21.63 9.60 -3.56
N TYR A 255 21.06 8.41 -3.45
CA TYR A 255 19.60 8.21 -3.59
C TYR A 255 18.87 8.75 -2.36
N HIS A 256 17.73 9.40 -2.59
CA HIS A 256 16.86 9.88 -1.53
C HIS A 256 16.06 8.72 -0.95
N ARG A 257 16.02 8.61 0.37
CA ARG A 257 15.17 7.66 1.08
C ARG A 257 13.80 8.29 1.32
N ASP A 258 12.78 7.79 0.64
CA ASP A 258 11.41 8.32 0.72
C ASP A 258 10.58 7.63 1.82
N SER A 259 10.90 6.38 2.14
CA SER A 259 10.33 5.62 3.26
C SER A 259 11.33 4.59 3.80
N ILE A 260 10.88 3.75 4.72
CA ILE A 260 11.71 2.65 5.26
C ILE A 260 12.32 1.79 4.13
N TRP A 261 11.55 1.57 3.06
CA TRP A 261 11.86 0.61 1.99
C TRP A 261 12.02 1.22 0.60
N THR A 262 11.87 2.53 0.46
CA THR A 262 11.82 3.15 -0.86
C THR A 262 12.91 4.19 -1.03
N PHE A 263 13.49 4.19 -2.23
CA PHE A 263 14.57 5.09 -2.61
C PHE A 263 14.33 5.65 -4.01
N SER A 264 14.70 6.89 -4.24
CA SER A 264 14.62 7.57 -5.54
C SER A 264 15.94 8.23 -5.93
N ASN A 265 16.24 8.24 -7.22
CA ASN A 265 17.44 8.89 -7.76
C ASN A 265 17.23 10.36 -8.12
N THR A 266 15.98 10.83 -8.05
CA THR A 266 15.59 12.22 -8.32
C THR A 266 14.70 12.70 -7.18
N LYS A 267 14.71 14.02 -6.91
CA LYS A 267 13.71 14.64 -6.04
C LYS A 267 12.35 14.67 -6.75
N THR A 268 11.73 13.52 -6.86
CA THR A 268 10.35 13.42 -7.31
C THR A 268 9.38 13.79 -6.19
N ALA A 269 8.18 14.23 -6.54
CA ALA A 269 7.09 14.31 -5.56
C ALA A 269 6.93 12.95 -4.88
N ARG A 270 6.66 12.94 -3.56
CA ARG A 270 6.51 11.71 -2.78
C ARG A 270 5.63 10.71 -3.53
N TYR A 271 6.22 9.60 -3.96
CA TYR A 271 5.48 8.48 -4.50
C TYR A 271 5.03 7.60 -3.34
N SER A 272 3.75 7.41 -3.21
CA SER A 272 3.18 6.48 -2.25
C SER A 272 1.94 5.83 -2.84
N SER A 273 1.89 4.52 -2.79
CA SER A 273 0.70 3.74 -3.17
C SER A 273 -0.47 3.94 -2.21
N MET A 274 -0.24 4.52 -1.04
CA MET A 274 -1.29 4.78 -0.04
C MET A 274 -1.10 6.16 0.58
N THR A 275 -2.20 6.91 0.71
CA THR A 275 -2.23 8.07 1.59
C THR A 275 -2.31 7.58 3.04
N ARG A 276 -1.79 8.38 3.96
CA ARG A 276 -1.76 8.03 5.39
C ARG A 276 -2.74 8.85 6.22
N ASP A 277 -3.30 9.88 5.62
CA ASP A 277 -4.24 10.77 6.28
C ASP A 277 -5.67 10.23 6.17
N ASN A 278 -6.30 10.45 5.05
CA ASN A 278 -7.62 9.92 4.73
C ASN A 278 -7.61 9.34 3.31
N PHE A 279 -8.35 8.28 3.08
CA PHE A 279 -8.54 7.75 1.73
C PHE A 279 -9.86 7.00 1.58
N LEU A 280 -10.42 7.02 0.38
CA LEU A 280 -11.55 6.20 -0.05
C LEU A 280 -11.03 5.05 -0.91
N GLY A 281 -11.46 3.84 -0.58
CA GLY A 281 -11.13 2.64 -1.35
C GLY A 281 -12.36 2.08 -2.06
N PHE A 282 -12.19 1.76 -3.32
CA PHE A 282 -13.20 1.20 -4.23
C PHE A 282 -12.75 -0.17 -4.71
N GLY A 283 -13.71 -1.06 -4.90
CA GLY A 283 -13.45 -2.42 -5.34
C GLY A 283 -13.39 -3.43 -4.19
N CYS A 284 -13.31 -4.73 -4.54
CA CYS A 284 -13.21 -5.79 -3.54
C CYS A 284 -11.90 -5.65 -2.75
N SER A 285 -11.93 -6.01 -1.46
CA SER A 285 -10.84 -5.86 -0.49
C SER A 285 -10.29 -4.45 -0.28
N ALA A 286 -10.73 -3.45 -1.02
CA ALA A 286 -10.31 -2.08 -0.83
C ALA A 286 -10.68 -1.59 0.58
N THR A 287 -9.82 -0.76 1.14
CA THR A 287 -10.03 -0.17 2.47
C THR A 287 -10.32 1.32 2.36
N THR A 288 -11.14 1.84 3.24
CA THR A 288 -11.39 3.28 3.40
C THR A 288 -10.98 3.70 4.80
N LEU A 289 -10.16 4.74 4.91
CA LEU A 289 -9.76 5.35 6.17
C LEU A 289 -10.25 6.80 6.22
N LEU A 290 -11.10 7.10 7.18
CA LEU A 290 -11.55 8.45 7.46
C LEU A 290 -11.21 8.82 8.91
N GLN A 291 -11.51 10.06 9.30
CA GLN A 291 -11.13 10.59 10.61
C GLN A 291 -11.57 9.72 11.80
N LYS A 292 -12.72 9.05 11.70
CA LYS A 292 -13.30 8.28 12.83
C LYS A 292 -13.51 6.80 12.54
N GLN A 293 -13.22 6.35 11.32
CA GLN A 293 -13.50 4.96 10.95
C GLN A 293 -12.50 4.41 9.93
N PHE A 294 -12.31 3.11 10.00
CA PHE A 294 -11.66 2.32 8.98
C PHE A 294 -12.62 1.21 8.56
N LYS A 295 -12.85 1.06 7.28
CA LYS A 295 -13.69 0.00 6.74
C LYS A 295 -12.94 -0.79 5.67
N ILE A 296 -13.38 -2.03 5.46
CA ILE A 296 -12.82 -2.95 4.47
C ILE A 296 -13.97 -3.53 3.66
N ASN A 297 -13.85 -3.51 2.34
CA ASN A 297 -14.77 -4.16 1.43
C ASN A 297 -14.55 -5.68 1.43
N THR A 298 -15.57 -6.45 1.03
CA THR A 298 -15.47 -7.91 0.93
C THR A 298 -14.31 -8.34 0.03
N PHE A 299 -13.68 -9.49 0.36
CA PHE A 299 -12.62 -10.09 -0.46
C PHE A 299 -13.17 -10.97 -1.60
N SER A 300 -14.46 -11.22 -1.63
CA SER A 300 -15.11 -11.99 -2.70
C SER A 300 -15.53 -11.10 -3.85
N VAL A 301 -14.97 -11.31 -5.05
CA VAL A 301 -15.35 -10.61 -6.28
C VAL A 301 -16.83 -10.81 -6.60
N GLU A 302 -17.33 -12.03 -6.42
CA GLU A 302 -18.74 -12.35 -6.70
C GLU A 302 -19.70 -11.63 -5.73
N GLU A 303 -19.46 -11.71 -4.43
CA GLU A 303 -20.27 -11.05 -3.41
C GLU A 303 -20.17 -9.52 -3.48
N TYR A 304 -19.00 -8.99 -3.89
CA TYR A 304 -18.83 -7.59 -4.21
C TYR A 304 -19.80 -7.15 -5.32
N CYS A 305 -19.79 -7.82 -6.46
CA CYS A 305 -20.67 -7.51 -7.57
C CYS A 305 -22.16 -7.62 -7.21
N LYS A 306 -22.54 -8.68 -6.50
CA LYS A 306 -23.94 -8.86 -6.02
C LYS A 306 -24.38 -7.72 -5.12
N ARG A 307 -23.52 -7.33 -4.16
CA ARG A 307 -23.83 -6.30 -3.17
C ARG A 307 -23.99 -4.94 -3.83
N VAL A 308 -23.04 -4.53 -4.65
CA VAL A 308 -23.09 -3.25 -5.38
C VAL A 308 -24.28 -3.22 -6.35
N ASN A 309 -24.54 -4.30 -7.08
CA ASN A 309 -25.69 -4.37 -7.97
C ASN A 309 -27.05 -4.29 -7.24
N SER A 310 -27.09 -4.62 -5.95
CA SER A 310 -28.28 -4.43 -5.10
C SER A 310 -28.39 -3.01 -4.51
N GLY A 311 -27.53 -2.07 -4.90
CA GLY A 311 -27.53 -0.69 -4.41
C GLY A 311 -26.95 -0.54 -3.00
N LYS A 312 -26.11 -1.46 -2.52
CA LYS A 312 -25.48 -1.43 -1.19
C LYS A 312 -23.97 -1.35 -1.30
N LEU A 313 -23.35 -0.62 -0.36
CA LEU A 313 -21.89 -0.58 -0.26
C LEU A 313 -21.33 -1.99 0.03
N PRO A 314 -20.19 -2.36 -0.58
CA PRO A 314 -19.61 -3.70 -0.44
C PRO A 314 -18.83 -3.88 0.87
N THR A 315 -19.09 -3.04 1.86
CA THR A 315 -18.41 -3.04 3.17
C THR A 315 -18.65 -4.36 3.90
N SER A 316 -17.56 -4.99 4.30
CA SER A 316 -17.55 -6.26 5.04
C SER A 316 -17.32 -6.02 6.54
N LEU A 317 -16.30 -5.27 6.89
CA LEU A 317 -15.95 -4.95 8.28
C LEU A 317 -15.67 -3.47 8.47
N THR A 318 -16.06 -2.94 9.63
CA THR A 318 -15.80 -1.56 10.04
C THR A 318 -15.32 -1.53 11.48
N ILE A 319 -14.31 -0.71 11.76
CA ILE A 319 -13.94 -0.28 13.11
C ILE A 319 -14.15 1.23 13.23
N ARG A 320 -14.79 1.66 14.34
CA ARG A 320 -14.90 3.07 14.72
C ARG A 320 -13.78 3.39 15.69
N PHE A 321 -12.91 4.31 15.31
CA PHE A 321 -11.76 4.70 16.12
C PHE A 321 -12.15 5.63 17.28
N SER A 322 -11.57 5.39 18.45
CA SER A 322 -11.34 6.47 19.41
C SER A 322 -10.29 7.44 18.83
N LEU A 323 -10.29 8.68 19.30
CA LEU A 323 -9.30 9.67 18.86
C LEU A 323 -7.87 9.14 19.01
N ARG A 324 -7.57 8.46 20.11
CA ARG A 324 -6.22 7.93 20.36
C ARG A 324 -5.85 6.75 19.46
N GLN A 325 -6.79 5.86 19.14
CA GLN A 325 -6.56 4.81 18.15
C GLN A 325 -6.25 5.40 16.77
N ARG A 326 -6.98 6.47 16.37
CA ARG A 326 -6.72 7.14 15.10
C ARG A 326 -5.35 7.83 15.07
N MET A 327 -4.93 8.44 16.19
CA MET A 327 -3.59 9.01 16.35
C MET A 327 -2.49 7.95 16.22
N VAL A 328 -2.66 6.79 16.86
CA VAL A 328 -1.70 5.68 16.75
C VAL A 328 -1.59 5.19 15.31
N TYR A 329 -2.72 5.04 14.62
CA TYR A 329 -2.73 4.66 13.21
C TYR A 329 -1.98 5.68 12.34
N TYR A 330 -2.27 6.97 12.54
CA TYR A 330 -1.59 8.06 11.84
C TYR A 330 -0.07 8.04 12.09
N LEU A 331 0.36 7.97 13.34
CA LEU A 331 1.77 7.96 13.71
C LEU A 331 2.50 6.73 13.15
N PHE A 332 1.86 5.56 13.18
CA PHE A 332 2.45 4.35 12.62
C PHE A 332 2.77 4.54 11.12
N TRP A 333 1.81 4.98 10.34
CA TRP A 333 2.02 5.14 8.90
C TRP A 333 2.85 6.38 8.52
N THR A 334 2.78 7.46 9.31
CA THR A 334 3.65 8.62 9.10
C THR A 334 5.10 8.28 9.43
N ALA A 335 5.35 7.52 10.50
CA ALA A 335 6.69 7.03 10.83
C ALA A 335 7.28 6.12 9.74
N TYR A 336 6.43 5.41 8.98
CA TYR A 336 6.86 4.63 7.81
C TYR A 336 7.62 5.50 6.78
N SER A 337 7.24 6.77 6.59
CA SER A 337 7.98 7.72 5.76
C SER A 337 9.22 8.31 6.45
N THR A 338 9.71 7.68 7.51
CA THR A 338 10.90 8.03 8.29
C THR A 338 10.86 9.41 8.98
N ARG A 339 9.77 10.15 8.86
CA ARG A 339 9.63 11.51 9.37
C ARG A 339 8.24 11.73 9.95
N VAL A 340 8.18 12.34 11.15
CA VAL A 340 6.95 12.80 11.80
C VAL A 340 7.09 14.29 12.09
N ASP A 341 6.25 15.12 11.49
CA ASP A 341 6.18 16.55 11.77
C ASP A 341 5.12 16.81 12.85
N ALA A 342 5.51 17.50 13.91
CA ALA A 342 4.60 17.80 15.02
C ALA A 342 3.49 18.80 14.63
N ARG A 343 3.76 19.66 13.64
CA ARG A 343 2.77 20.61 13.12
C ARG A 343 1.70 19.90 12.30
N ASP A 344 2.11 19.02 11.36
CA ASP A 344 1.17 18.23 10.57
C ASP A 344 0.24 17.40 11.46
N PHE A 345 0.78 16.84 12.56
CA PHE A 345 -0.02 16.14 13.56
C PHE A 345 -1.03 17.06 14.27
N GLU A 346 -0.56 18.24 14.71
CA GLU A 346 -1.42 19.20 15.40
C GLU A 346 -2.50 19.75 14.48
N ASP A 347 -2.18 20.05 13.23
CA ASP A 347 -3.13 20.51 12.22
C ASP A 347 -4.20 19.45 11.94
N PHE A 348 -3.82 18.18 11.91
CA PHE A 348 -4.74 17.08 11.64
C PHE A 348 -5.65 16.74 12.84
N PHE A 349 -5.13 16.80 14.08
CA PHE A 349 -5.85 16.35 15.28
C PHE A 349 -6.34 17.50 16.19
N GLY A 350 -5.91 18.73 15.97
CA GLY A 350 -6.22 19.87 16.81
C GLY A 350 -5.56 19.83 18.20
N VAL A 351 -4.54 18.97 18.40
CA VAL A 351 -3.82 18.84 19.69
C VAL A 351 -2.33 18.63 19.47
N PRO A 352 -1.45 19.23 20.28
CA PRO A 352 -0.02 19.08 20.13
C PRO A 352 0.47 17.64 20.31
N LEU A 353 1.36 17.19 19.41
CA LEU A 353 1.95 15.85 19.46
C LEU A 353 2.64 15.58 20.80
N LYS A 354 3.42 16.52 21.31
CA LYS A 354 4.14 16.39 22.61
C LYS A 354 3.16 16.23 23.81
N LYS A 355 1.97 16.80 23.76
CA LYS A 355 0.95 16.63 24.81
C LYS A 355 0.43 15.21 24.85
N MET A 356 0.29 14.57 23.69
CA MET A 356 -0.27 13.23 23.57
C MET A 356 0.77 12.11 23.74
N TYR A 357 1.99 12.30 23.22
CA TYR A 357 3.03 11.28 23.12
C TYR A 357 4.42 11.76 23.56
N GLY A 358 4.50 12.78 24.46
CA GLY A 358 5.78 13.36 24.89
C GLY A 358 6.73 12.36 25.57
N LEU A 359 6.20 11.42 26.36
CA LEU A 359 7.01 10.37 26.99
C LEU A 359 7.57 9.40 25.94
N GLU A 360 6.75 8.95 24.99
CA GLU A 360 7.17 8.04 23.93
C GLU A 360 8.25 8.68 23.04
N LEU A 361 8.07 9.94 22.68
CA LEU A 361 9.05 10.70 21.90
C LEU A 361 10.36 10.91 22.66
N PHE A 362 10.29 11.22 23.96
CA PHE A 362 11.47 11.31 24.82
C PHE A 362 12.23 10.00 24.88
N LEU A 363 11.54 8.89 25.12
CA LEU A 363 12.16 7.56 25.14
C LEU A 363 12.77 7.18 23.80
N ALA A 364 12.08 7.48 22.68
CA ALA A 364 12.59 7.22 21.34
C ALA A 364 13.89 7.99 21.06
N LYS A 365 14.00 9.24 21.54
CA LYS A 365 15.24 10.05 21.44
C LYS A 365 16.36 9.46 22.33
N CYS A 366 16.06 9.14 23.60
CA CYS A 366 17.04 8.54 24.52
C CYS A 366 17.60 7.21 24.00
N LEU A 367 16.76 6.41 23.35
CA LEU A 367 17.15 5.14 22.73
C LEU A 367 17.87 5.32 21.38
N GLY A 368 17.95 6.55 20.87
CA GLY A 368 18.58 6.86 19.58
C GLY A 368 17.78 6.33 18.38
N PHE A 369 16.46 6.22 18.48
CA PHE A 369 15.59 5.79 17.38
C PHE A 369 15.21 6.95 16.47
N VAL A 370 15.13 8.16 17.04
CA VAL A 370 14.81 9.39 16.29
C VAL A 370 15.74 10.52 16.72
N THR A 371 15.97 11.45 15.81
CA THR A 371 16.50 12.79 16.08
C THR A 371 15.34 13.79 16.02
N GLU A 372 15.49 14.96 16.66
CA GLU A 372 14.46 16.01 16.58
C GLU A 372 15.14 17.32 16.21
N GLU A 373 14.59 17.99 15.21
CA GLU A 373 14.98 19.32 14.80
C GLU A 373 13.73 20.15 14.47
N ASN A 374 13.53 21.29 15.15
CA ASN A 374 12.42 22.22 14.93
C ASN A 374 11.02 21.57 14.96
N GLY A 375 10.83 20.55 15.81
CA GLY A 375 9.55 19.83 15.93
C GLY A 375 9.37 18.69 14.92
N VAL A 376 10.36 18.47 14.06
CA VAL A 376 10.39 17.36 13.12
C VAL A 376 11.21 16.22 13.73
N TYR A 377 10.58 15.04 13.83
CA TYR A 377 11.22 13.81 14.29
C TYR A 377 11.63 12.98 13.09
N THR A 378 12.93 12.78 12.90
CA THR A 378 13.49 11.97 11.80
C THR A 378 14.03 10.66 12.35
N MET A 379 13.67 9.57 11.71
CA MET A 379 14.09 8.23 12.12
C MET A 379 15.56 7.99 11.79
N THR A 380 16.32 7.46 12.76
CA THR A 380 17.70 7.01 12.53
C THR A 380 17.73 5.64 11.85
N LYS A 381 18.91 5.19 11.36
CA LYS A 381 19.08 3.81 10.86
C LYS A 381 18.64 2.78 11.90
N LYS A 382 19.02 3.00 13.17
CA LYS A 382 18.60 2.14 14.29
C LYS A 382 17.08 2.15 14.47
N GLY A 383 16.45 3.32 14.42
CA GLY A 383 15.00 3.48 14.52
C GLY A 383 14.28 2.76 13.39
N ALA A 384 14.73 2.93 12.15
CA ALA A 384 14.17 2.28 10.97
C ALA A 384 14.19 0.75 11.08
N PHE A 385 15.29 0.18 11.58
CA PHE A 385 15.38 -1.26 11.81
C PHE A 385 14.34 -1.75 12.85
N TYR A 386 14.21 -1.05 13.99
CA TYR A 386 13.24 -1.47 15.02
C TYR A 386 11.81 -1.24 14.58
N TYR A 387 11.55 -0.19 13.80
CA TYR A 387 10.25 0.05 13.19
C TYR A 387 9.86 -1.10 12.25
N HIS A 388 10.75 -1.48 11.33
CA HIS A 388 10.54 -2.63 10.45
C HIS A 388 10.24 -3.92 11.22
N TYR A 389 11.02 -4.16 12.27
CA TYR A 389 10.83 -5.35 13.09
C TYR A 389 9.44 -5.37 13.75
N TYR A 390 8.98 -4.20 14.24
CA TYR A 390 7.65 -4.06 14.80
C TYR A 390 6.56 -4.17 13.73
N GLU A 391 6.75 -3.61 12.55
CA GLU A 391 5.84 -3.72 11.40
C GLU A 391 5.58 -5.18 11.02
N ASN A 392 6.62 -6.02 11.01
CA ASN A 392 6.46 -7.45 10.75
C ASN A 392 5.58 -8.14 11.80
N PHE A 393 5.74 -7.80 13.10
CA PHE A 393 4.85 -8.32 14.15
C PHE A 393 3.41 -7.83 13.97
N TYR A 394 3.23 -6.56 13.65
CA TYR A 394 1.92 -5.97 13.39
C TYR A 394 1.23 -6.67 12.22
N THR A 395 1.94 -6.86 11.12
CA THR A 395 1.43 -7.52 9.92
C THR A 395 0.99 -8.96 10.21
N LEU A 396 1.82 -9.75 10.86
CA LEU A 396 1.49 -11.14 11.19
C LEU A 396 0.41 -11.26 12.30
N SER A 397 0.35 -10.31 13.23
CA SER A 397 -0.62 -10.37 14.33
C SER A 397 -2.02 -9.89 13.94
N TYR A 398 -2.12 -8.90 13.07
CA TYR A 398 -3.40 -8.27 12.72
C TYR A 398 -3.80 -8.50 11.27
N ILE A 399 -2.94 -8.18 10.32
CA ILE A 399 -3.28 -8.25 8.90
C ILE A 399 -3.45 -9.70 8.45
N ASP A 400 -2.53 -10.58 8.82
CA ASP A 400 -2.59 -12.01 8.47
C ASP A 400 -3.89 -12.65 8.97
N GLN A 401 -4.25 -12.43 10.23
CA GLN A 401 -5.47 -12.99 10.82
C GLN A 401 -6.73 -12.40 10.16
N MET A 402 -6.78 -11.08 10.01
CA MET A 402 -7.93 -10.40 9.43
C MET A 402 -8.17 -10.85 7.98
N TRP A 403 -7.13 -10.81 7.15
CA TRP A 403 -7.26 -11.22 5.75
C TRP A 403 -7.53 -12.72 5.60
N GLY A 404 -6.99 -13.56 6.50
CA GLY A 404 -7.27 -14.98 6.53
C GLY A 404 -8.75 -15.29 6.78
N ILE A 405 -9.41 -14.53 7.66
CA ILE A 405 -10.86 -14.66 7.94
C ILE A 405 -11.67 -14.12 6.77
N MET A 406 -11.37 -12.94 6.26
CA MET A 406 -12.13 -12.30 5.18
C MET A 406 -12.06 -13.07 3.84
N ARG A 407 -11.03 -13.91 3.65
CA ARG A 407 -10.97 -14.84 2.51
C ARG A 407 -11.92 -16.01 2.62
N LYS A 408 -12.31 -16.39 3.84
CA LYS A 408 -13.20 -17.51 4.11
C LYS A 408 -14.67 -17.08 4.21
N GLU A 409 -14.91 -15.87 4.68
CA GLU A 409 -16.24 -15.32 4.90
C GLU A 409 -16.34 -13.91 4.32
N ALA A 410 -17.26 -13.71 3.38
CA ALA A 410 -17.40 -12.44 2.66
C ALA A 410 -17.87 -11.28 3.57
N PHE A 411 -18.71 -11.58 4.57
CA PHE A 411 -19.29 -10.60 5.50
C PHE A 411 -19.32 -11.14 6.94
N PRO A 412 -18.16 -11.31 7.60
CA PRO A 412 -18.11 -11.77 8.99
C PRO A 412 -18.81 -10.77 9.91
N LYS A 413 -19.59 -11.26 10.89
CA LYS A 413 -20.36 -10.38 11.79
C LYS A 413 -19.48 -9.56 12.72
N ARG A 414 -18.41 -10.17 13.21
CA ARG A 414 -17.50 -9.54 14.19
C ARG A 414 -16.13 -10.18 14.11
N LEU A 415 -15.10 -9.35 14.31
CA LEU A 415 -13.72 -9.77 14.44
C LEU A 415 -13.07 -8.98 15.57
N GLU A 416 -12.38 -9.66 16.48
CA GLU A 416 -11.56 -9.05 17.53
C GLU A 416 -10.09 -9.39 17.31
N LEU A 417 -9.22 -8.35 17.35
CA LEU A 417 -7.79 -8.44 17.13
C LEU A 417 -7.00 -7.74 18.25
#